data_c711e05bbe04d1e9c3cc4630db60beea
#
_entry.id   c711e05bbe04d1e9c3cc4630db60beea
#
_cell.length_a   1.000
_cell.length_b   1.000
_cell.length_c   1.000
_cell.angle_alpha   90.00
_cell.angle_beta   90.00
_cell.angle_gamma   90.00
#
_symmetry.space_group_name_H-M   'P 1'
#
loop_
_entity.id
_entity.type
_entity.pdbx_description
1 polymer ?
#
loop_
_entity_poly.entity_id
_entity_poly.type
_entity_poly.pdbx_seq_one_letter_code
_entity_poly.pdbx_strand_id
1 'polypeptide(L)'
;MHQGRPDDALSFAENALVRADRLTPVVKAVMHTRHARALGLAGPQREIDCLTATGQAQDAFARDGGDEPDWITYYGPAHLERDLGRALLHLAVNGGDHTAAQGHLVAAIDRFPQQHSRGKTLAVANLAHLTMARDDPNHAATLGHSALDGLGPIRSDRVFEALRQLRVAGRRHRTIPVVRELNARIDRVLKPA
;
A
#
# COMPACT_ATOMS: atom_id res chain seq x y z
N MET A 1 10.39 -6.83 -5.46
CA MET A 1 8.92 -6.90 -5.44
C MET A 1 8.26 -6.40 -6.73
N HIS A 2 8.99 -5.78 -7.64
CA HIS A 2 8.43 -5.29 -8.91
C HIS A 2 8.39 -6.32 -10.04
N GLN A 3 8.90 -7.53 -9.80
CA GLN A 3 9.07 -8.55 -10.86
C GLN A 3 8.00 -9.66 -10.85
N GLY A 4 6.91 -9.50 -10.08
CA GLY A 4 5.82 -10.49 -10.07
C GLY A 4 6.18 -11.87 -9.49
N ARG A 5 7.23 -11.96 -8.65
CA ARG A 5 7.70 -13.19 -8.02
C ARG A 5 7.47 -13.10 -6.50
N PRO A 6 6.28 -13.48 -6.01
CA PRO A 6 5.93 -13.37 -4.60
C PRO A 6 6.83 -14.23 -3.69
N ASP A 7 7.24 -15.41 -4.13
CA ASP A 7 8.08 -16.31 -3.34
C ASP A 7 9.48 -15.74 -3.10
N ASP A 8 10.09 -15.11 -4.11
CA ASP A 8 11.36 -14.41 -3.92
C ASP A 8 11.22 -13.24 -2.94
N ALA A 9 10.13 -12.48 -3.06
CA ALA A 9 9.86 -11.38 -2.15
C ALA A 9 9.68 -11.85 -0.71
N LEU A 10 9.05 -13.00 -0.51
CA LEU A 10 8.88 -13.62 0.80
C LEU A 10 10.23 -14.06 1.36
N SER A 11 11.03 -14.81 0.58
CA SER A 11 12.36 -15.26 0.99
C SER A 11 13.29 -14.09 1.36
N PHE A 12 13.26 -12.99 0.60
CA PHE A 12 14.06 -11.80 0.95
C PHE A 12 13.58 -11.14 2.25
N ALA A 13 12.27 -11.08 2.48
CA ALA A 13 11.72 -10.50 3.71
C ALA A 13 12.04 -11.36 4.94
N GLU A 14 11.94 -12.68 4.82
CA GLU A 14 12.31 -13.63 5.87
C GLU A 14 13.80 -13.55 6.21
N ASN A 15 14.67 -13.54 5.20
CA ASN A 15 16.10 -13.37 5.39
C ASN A 15 16.46 -12.06 6.09
N ALA A 16 15.76 -10.96 5.79
CA ALA A 16 15.97 -9.68 6.46
C ALA A 16 15.60 -9.72 7.95
N LEU A 17 14.74 -10.65 8.36
CA LEU A 17 14.28 -10.83 9.74
C LEU A 17 15.11 -11.84 10.56
N VAL A 18 16.00 -12.61 9.93
CA VAL A 18 16.86 -13.62 10.63
C VAL A 18 17.64 -12.99 11.79
N ARG A 19 18.07 -11.73 11.66
CA ARG A 19 18.78 -10.99 12.71
C ARG A 19 18.03 -9.75 13.15
N ALA A 20 16.71 -9.86 13.27
CA ALA A 20 15.84 -8.78 13.72
C ALA A 20 16.19 -8.25 15.14
N ASP A 21 16.90 -9.04 15.94
CA ASP A 21 17.46 -8.66 17.24
C ASP A 21 18.43 -7.47 17.16
N ARG A 22 19.05 -7.25 15.99
CA ARG A 22 20.03 -6.18 15.73
C ARG A 22 19.43 -4.94 15.09
N LEU A 23 18.17 -4.98 14.73
CA LEU A 23 17.48 -3.86 14.09
C LEU A 23 16.90 -2.92 15.15
N THR A 24 16.98 -1.63 14.87
CA THR A 24 16.26 -0.63 15.66
C THR A 24 14.73 -0.80 15.49
N PRO A 25 13.93 -0.31 16.44
CA PRO A 25 12.48 -0.53 16.44
C PRO A 25 11.79 -0.15 15.13
N VAL A 26 12.08 1.05 14.59
CA VAL A 26 11.44 1.51 13.34
C VAL A 26 11.92 0.70 12.15
N VAL A 27 13.22 0.37 12.06
CA VAL A 27 13.74 -0.49 10.99
C VAL A 27 13.09 -1.87 11.04
N LYS A 28 12.95 -2.44 12.23
CA LYS A 28 12.26 -3.72 12.45
C LYS A 28 10.80 -3.65 12.02
N ALA A 29 10.08 -2.57 12.37
CA ALA A 29 8.71 -2.35 11.91
C ALA A 29 8.61 -2.32 10.38
N VAL A 30 9.52 -1.62 9.71
CA VAL A 30 9.58 -1.60 8.24
C VAL A 30 9.82 -3.00 7.66
N MET A 31 10.70 -3.81 8.24
CA MET A 31 10.93 -5.18 7.76
C MET A 31 9.68 -6.04 7.92
N HIS A 32 8.98 -5.96 9.06
CA HIS A 32 7.72 -6.67 9.25
C HIS A 32 6.63 -6.20 8.28
N THR A 33 6.53 -4.91 7.93
CA THR A 33 5.56 -4.47 6.90
C THR A 33 5.91 -5.03 5.52
N ARG A 34 7.20 -5.21 5.19
CA ARG A 34 7.63 -5.86 3.93
C ARG A 34 7.30 -7.34 3.92
N HIS A 35 7.51 -8.02 5.05
CA HIS A 35 7.13 -9.42 5.25
C HIS A 35 5.61 -9.60 5.12
N ALA A 36 4.81 -8.81 5.86
CA ALA A 36 3.35 -8.83 5.76
C ALA A 36 2.87 -8.64 4.30
N ARG A 37 3.48 -7.70 3.57
CA ARG A 37 3.14 -7.48 2.17
C ARG A 37 3.48 -8.66 1.28
N ALA A 38 4.62 -9.32 1.49
CA ALA A 38 4.98 -10.51 0.72
C ALA A 38 3.99 -11.66 0.99
N LEU A 39 3.60 -11.85 2.25
CA LEU A 39 2.58 -12.81 2.67
C LEU A 39 1.22 -12.51 2.04
N GLY A 40 0.77 -11.25 2.07
CA GLY A 40 -0.47 -10.83 1.43
C GLY A 40 -0.49 -11.07 -0.08
N LEU A 41 0.65 -10.88 -0.75
CA LEU A 41 0.82 -11.19 -2.18
C LEU A 41 0.80 -12.69 -2.46
N ALA A 42 1.26 -13.52 -1.52
CA ALA A 42 1.25 -14.98 -1.65
C ALA A 42 -0.18 -15.56 -1.59
N GLY A 43 -1.15 -14.79 -1.08
CA GLY A 43 -2.57 -15.12 -1.18
C GLY A 43 -3.26 -15.46 0.14
N PRO A 44 -4.57 -15.80 0.08
CA PRO A 44 -5.42 -15.96 1.27
C PRO A 44 -4.94 -17.07 2.24
N GLN A 45 -4.26 -18.10 1.75
CA GLN A 45 -3.71 -19.17 2.58
C GLN A 45 -2.64 -18.67 3.57
N ARG A 46 -2.10 -17.46 3.38
CA ARG A 46 -1.12 -16.82 4.26
C ARG A 46 -1.71 -15.67 5.09
N GLU A 47 -3.04 -15.62 5.23
CA GLU A 47 -3.74 -14.53 5.92
C GLU A 47 -3.31 -14.42 7.38
N ILE A 48 -3.29 -15.53 8.14
CA ILE A 48 -2.89 -15.51 9.55
C ILE A 48 -1.46 -15.02 9.72
N ASP A 49 -0.55 -15.49 8.87
CA ASP A 49 0.85 -15.06 8.90
C ASP A 49 0.98 -13.57 8.56
N CYS A 50 0.20 -13.08 7.58
CA CYS A 50 0.17 -11.68 7.20
C CYS A 50 -0.34 -10.81 8.36
N LEU A 51 -1.43 -11.20 9.02
CA LEU A 51 -1.97 -10.49 10.18
C LEU A 51 -0.97 -10.50 11.35
N THR A 52 -0.30 -11.62 11.60
CA THR A 52 0.76 -11.73 12.61
C THR A 52 1.90 -10.75 12.30
N ALA A 53 2.36 -10.71 11.06
CA ALA A 53 3.44 -9.79 10.66
C ALA A 53 3.02 -8.31 10.73
N THR A 54 1.73 -7.99 10.49
CA THR A 54 1.22 -6.62 10.70
C THR A 54 1.22 -6.24 12.18
N GLY A 55 0.80 -7.13 13.07
CA GLY A 55 0.89 -6.92 14.53
C GLY A 55 2.33 -6.71 15.00
N GLN A 56 3.26 -7.55 14.53
CA GLN A 56 4.68 -7.41 14.84
C GLN A 56 5.26 -6.07 14.37
N ALA A 57 4.80 -5.54 13.23
CA ALA A 57 5.20 -4.22 12.75
C ALA A 57 4.71 -3.11 13.68
N GLN A 58 3.47 -3.18 14.15
CA GLN A 58 2.90 -2.21 15.09
C GLN A 58 3.61 -2.26 16.43
N ASP A 59 3.84 -3.46 16.98
CA ASP A 59 4.54 -3.66 18.23
C ASP A 59 5.98 -3.15 18.18
N ALA A 60 6.69 -3.39 17.08
CA ALA A 60 8.03 -2.90 16.89
C ALA A 60 8.04 -1.37 16.83
N PHE A 61 7.13 -0.76 16.06
CA PHE A 61 7.04 0.69 15.93
C PHE A 61 6.67 1.39 17.25
N ALA A 62 5.82 0.77 18.07
CA ALA A 62 5.45 1.31 19.38
C ALA A 62 6.61 1.36 20.38
N ARG A 63 7.71 0.65 20.11
CA ARG A 63 8.94 0.65 20.94
C ARG A 63 9.98 1.67 20.49
N ASP A 64 9.64 2.56 19.55
CA ASP A 64 10.54 3.61 19.08
C ASP A 64 10.99 4.48 20.26
N GLY A 65 12.30 4.48 20.50
CA GLY A 65 12.96 5.24 21.57
C GLY A 65 13.65 6.51 21.07
N GLY A 66 13.54 6.83 19.79
CA GLY A 66 14.17 7.99 19.18
C GLY A 66 15.63 7.79 18.73
N ASP A 67 16.22 6.62 18.94
CA ASP A 67 17.61 6.30 18.57
C ASP A 67 17.69 5.66 17.16
N GLU A 68 16.87 6.14 16.25
CA GLU A 68 16.84 5.61 14.89
C GLU A 68 17.93 6.22 14.00
N PRO A 69 18.51 5.44 13.07
CA PRO A 69 19.46 5.97 12.10
C PRO A 69 18.83 7.09 11.22
N ASP A 70 19.60 8.11 10.86
CA ASP A 70 19.16 9.29 10.11
C ASP A 70 18.37 8.94 8.83
N TRP A 71 18.77 7.87 8.15
CA TRP A 71 18.15 7.47 6.89
C TRP A 71 16.72 6.95 7.03
N ILE A 72 16.23 6.62 8.25
CA ILE A 72 14.87 6.13 8.50
C ILE A 72 13.99 7.11 9.27
N THR A 73 14.52 8.22 9.76
CA THR A 73 13.78 9.20 10.57
C THR A 73 12.53 9.78 9.88
N TYR A 74 12.47 9.70 8.55
CA TYR A 74 11.27 10.07 7.79
C TYR A 74 10.09 9.11 8.00
N TYR A 75 10.33 7.90 8.53
CA TYR A 75 9.32 6.86 8.64
C TYR A 75 8.51 7.05 9.93
N GLY A 76 7.43 7.80 9.84
CA GLY A 76 6.52 8.07 10.95
C GLY A 76 5.22 7.27 10.85
N PRO A 77 4.24 7.56 11.75
CA PRO A 77 2.97 6.83 11.84
C PRO A 77 2.19 6.76 10.52
N ALA A 78 2.16 7.84 9.73
CA ALA A 78 1.51 7.85 8.43
C ALA A 78 2.10 6.83 7.44
N HIS A 79 3.43 6.62 7.53
CA HIS A 79 4.14 5.64 6.69
C HIS A 79 3.82 4.21 7.12
N LEU A 80 3.78 3.95 8.42
CA LEU A 80 3.39 2.66 8.98
C LEU A 80 1.97 2.29 8.53
N GLU A 81 1.00 3.17 8.77
CA GLU A 81 -0.40 2.95 8.40
C GLU A 81 -0.55 2.64 6.89
N ARG A 82 0.10 3.42 6.03
CA ARG A 82 0.10 3.18 4.59
C ARG A 82 0.66 1.79 4.25
N ASP A 83 1.75 1.38 4.86
CA ASP A 83 2.42 0.12 4.53
C ASP A 83 1.64 -1.08 5.08
N LEU A 84 0.98 -0.97 6.25
CA LEU A 84 0.03 -1.94 6.79
C LEU A 84 -1.19 -2.09 5.89
N GLY A 85 -1.85 -0.98 5.54
CA GLY A 85 -3.00 -0.99 4.64
C GLY A 85 -2.67 -1.60 3.28
N ARG A 86 -1.46 -1.34 2.77
CA ARG A 86 -0.98 -1.94 1.51
C ARG A 86 -0.68 -3.44 1.63
N ALA A 87 -0.23 -3.92 2.78
CA ALA A 87 -0.02 -5.35 3.00
C ALA A 87 -1.36 -6.10 2.99
N LEU A 88 -2.34 -5.58 3.72
CA LEU A 88 -3.68 -6.16 3.84
C LEU A 88 -4.53 -6.01 2.57
N LEU A 89 -4.26 -4.99 1.74
CA LEU A 89 -4.97 -4.76 0.48
C LEU A 89 -4.99 -6.01 -0.42
N HIS A 90 -3.87 -6.73 -0.51
CA HIS A 90 -3.78 -7.91 -1.37
C HIS A 90 -4.68 -9.05 -0.88
N LEU A 91 -4.83 -9.24 0.42
CA LEU A 91 -5.79 -10.19 0.99
C LEU A 91 -7.22 -9.74 0.73
N ALA A 92 -7.52 -8.46 1.00
CA ALA A 92 -8.86 -7.89 0.88
C ALA A 92 -9.42 -7.94 -0.56
N VAL A 93 -8.59 -7.71 -1.57
CA VAL A 93 -9.02 -7.79 -2.98
C VAL A 93 -9.23 -9.23 -3.46
N ASN A 94 -8.69 -10.22 -2.73
CA ASN A 94 -8.86 -11.65 -2.99
C ASN A 94 -9.91 -12.31 -2.08
N GLY A 95 -10.78 -11.53 -1.44
CA GLY A 95 -11.91 -12.04 -0.65
C GLY A 95 -11.72 -12.02 0.87
N GLY A 96 -10.55 -11.59 1.38
CA GLY A 96 -10.31 -11.39 2.81
C GLY A 96 -10.99 -10.16 3.38
N ASP A 97 -10.79 -9.92 4.69
CA ASP A 97 -11.36 -8.75 5.37
C ASP A 97 -10.78 -7.44 4.82
N HIS A 98 -11.67 -6.60 4.31
CA HIS A 98 -11.32 -5.29 3.78
C HIS A 98 -11.30 -4.20 4.85
N THR A 99 -11.94 -4.41 6.00
CA THR A 99 -12.15 -3.39 7.03
C THR A 99 -10.81 -2.91 7.59
N ALA A 100 -9.93 -3.85 7.90
CA ALA A 100 -8.60 -3.53 8.42
C ALA A 100 -7.75 -2.79 7.37
N ALA A 101 -7.74 -3.26 6.11
CA ALA A 101 -7.04 -2.60 5.02
C ALA A 101 -7.53 -1.17 4.80
N GLN A 102 -8.85 -0.98 4.78
CA GLN A 102 -9.48 0.34 4.64
C GLN A 102 -9.13 1.25 5.81
N GLY A 103 -9.24 0.77 7.05
CA GLY A 103 -8.93 1.54 8.25
C GLY A 103 -7.50 2.08 8.24
N HIS A 104 -6.52 1.24 7.94
CA HIS A 104 -5.12 1.65 7.82
C HIS A 104 -4.89 2.67 6.68
N LEU A 105 -5.50 2.48 5.52
CA LEU A 105 -5.34 3.42 4.39
C LEU A 105 -5.95 4.78 4.69
N VAL A 106 -7.13 4.83 5.32
CA VAL A 106 -7.78 6.08 5.77
C VAL A 106 -6.91 6.76 6.81
N ALA A 107 -6.45 6.04 7.85
CA ALA A 107 -5.57 6.58 8.88
C ALA A 107 -4.27 7.15 8.29
N ALA A 108 -3.71 6.52 7.27
CA ALA A 108 -2.55 7.04 6.56
C ALA A 108 -2.85 8.37 5.85
N ILE A 109 -3.97 8.45 5.14
CA ILE A 109 -4.38 9.66 4.40
C ILE A 109 -4.57 10.85 5.35
N ASP A 110 -5.18 10.61 6.51
CA ASP A 110 -5.45 11.64 7.52
C ASP A 110 -4.16 12.12 8.21
N ARG A 111 -3.21 11.21 8.43
CA ARG A 111 -1.95 11.52 9.10
C ARG A 111 -0.88 12.13 8.21
N PHE A 112 -0.95 11.95 6.88
CA PHE A 112 0.01 12.60 5.99
C PHE A 112 -0.24 14.10 5.90
N PRO A 113 0.79 14.93 6.16
CA PRO A 113 0.71 16.37 5.90
C PRO A 113 0.36 16.66 4.43
N GLN A 114 -0.28 17.81 4.18
CA GLN A 114 -0.64 18.24 2.83
C GLN A 114 0.57 18.26 1.87
N GLN A 115 1.75 18.62 2.40
CA GLN A 115 2.99 18.71 1.62
C GLN A 115 3.61 17.34 1.26
N HIS A 116 3.21 16.24 1.92
CA HIS A 116 3.74 14.90 1.65
C HIS A 116 2.93 14.19 0.56
N SER A 117 2.86 14.82 -0.61
CA SER A 117 2.02 14.39 -1.72
C SER A 117 2.21 12.93 -2.12
N ARG A 118 3.47 12.46 -2.22
CA ARG A 118 3.77 11.10 -2.71
C ARG A 118 3.26 9.97 -1.81
N GLY A 119 3.44 10.09 -0.49
CA GLY A 119 2.97 9.10 0.48
C GLY A 119 1.45 9.05 0.54
N LYS A 120 0.83 10.22 0.59
CA LYS A 120 -0.63 10.39 0.58
C LYS A 120 -1.24 9.90 -0.72
N THR A 121 -0.69 10.28 -1.86
CA THR A 121 -1.14 9.83 -3.19
C THR A 121 -1.13 8.31 -3.31
N LEU A 122 -0.07 7.65 -2.81
CA LEU A 122 0.00 6.19 -2.79
C LEU A 122 -1.09 5.57 -1.91
N ALA A 123 -1.37 6.14 -0.73
CA ALA A 123 -2.44 5.66 0.14
C ALA A 123 -3.82 5.82 -0.52
N VAL A 124 -4.09 6.99 -1.13
CA VAL A 124 -5.34 7.25 -1.86
C VAL A 124 -5.51 6.31 -3.06
N ALA A 125 -4.45 6.07 -3.84
CA ALA A 125 -4.51 5.13 -4.97
C ALA A 125 -4.80 3.69 -4.52
N ASN A 126 -4.21 3.26 -3.40
CA ASN A 126 -4.50 1.94 -2.83
C ASN A 126 -5.93 1.85 -2.27
N LEU A 127 -6.44 2.91 -1.63
CA LEU A 127 -7.82 2.97 -1.16
C LEU A 127 -8.80 2.94 -2.35
N ALA A 128 -8.52 3.68 -3.41
CA ALA A 128 -9.31 3.63 -4.65
C ALA A 128 -9.35 2.21 -5.24
N HIS A 129 -8.21 1.49 -5.24
CA HIS A 129 -8.16 0.10 -5.70
C HIS A 129 -9.03 -0.82 -4.83
N LEU A 130 -8.92 -0.71 -3.50
CA LEU A 130 -9.74 -1.48 -2.56
C LEU A 130 -11.23 -1.22 -2.78
N THR A 131 -11.64 0.05 -2.87
CA THR A 131 -13.03 0.48 -3.07
C THR A 131 -13.57 -0.03 -4.42
N MET A 132 -12.75 0.02 -5.49
CA MET A 132 -13.12 -0.54 -6.79
C MET A 132 -13.32 -2.07 -6.73
N ALA A 133 -12.49 -2.76 -5.98
CA ALA A 133 -12.57 -4.20 -5.76
C ALA A 133 -13.80 -4.60 -4.93
N ARG A 134 -14.36 -3.67 -4.14
CA ARG A 134 -15.55 -3.84 -3.29
C ARG A 134 -16.87 -3.44 -3.95
N ASP A 135 -16.87 -3.24 -5.27
CA ASP A 135 -18.05 -2.87 -6.07
C ASP A 135 -18.67 -1.50 -5.72
N ASP A 136 -17.84 -0.54 -5.27
CA ASP A 136 -18.25 0.88 -5.24
C ASP A 136 -17.45 1.70 -6.27
N PRO A 137 -17.76 1.54 -7.57
CA PRO A 137 -16.98 2.14 -8.66
C PRO A 137 -17.08 3.66 -8.72
N ASN A 138 -18.16 4.28 -8.23
CA ASN A 138 -18.32 5.73 -8.24
C ASN A 138 -17.38 6.37 -7.20
N HIS A 139 -17.39 5.88 -5.98
CA HIS A 139 -16.49 6.35 -4.93
C HIS A 139 -15.02 6.03 -5.29
N ALA A 140 -14.75 4.83 -5.80
CA ALA A 140 -13.41 4.47 -6.27
C ALA A 140 -12.90 5.41 -7.37
N ALA A 141 -13.77 5.83 -8.31
CA ALA A 141 -13.39 6.80 -9.34
C ALA A 141 -13.05 8.17 -8.74
N THR A 142 -13.83 8.66 -7.77
CA THR A 142 -13.54 9.90 -7.04
C THR A 142 -12.16 9.85 -6.37
N LEU A 143 -11.87 8.78 -5.64
CA LEU A 143 -10.58 8.58 -5.00
C LEU A 143 -9.45 8.47 -6.05
N GLY A 144 -9.68 7.77 -7.16
CA GLY A 144 -8.73 7.63 -8.25
C GLY A 144 -8.38 8.95 -8.91
N HIS A 145 -9.36 9.82 -9.14
CA HIS A 145 -9.14 11.18 -9.63
C HIS A 145 -8.33 12.00 -8.63
N SER A 146 -8.66 11.94 -7.34
CA SER A 146 -7.89 12.60 -6.28
C SER A 146 -6.42 12.12 -6.24
N ALA A 147 -6.18 10.82 -6.43
CA ALA A 147 -4.82 10.29 -6.52
C ALA A 147 -4.06 10.85 -7.73
N LEU A 148 -4.72 10.99 -8.89
CA LEU A 148 -4.13 11.58 -10.09
C LEU A 148 -3.84 13.08 -9.92
N ASP A 149 -4.69 13.82 -9.24
CA ASP A 149 -4.49 15.24 -8.93
C ASP A 149 -3.34 15.46 -7.94
N GLY A 150 -3.12 14.49 -7.04
CA GLY A 150 -2.01 14.50 -6.09
C GLY A 150 -0.66 14.06 -6.68
N LEU A 151 -0.59 13.72 -7.97
CA LEU A 151 0.67 13.41 -8.63
C LEU A 151 1.51 14.67 -8.77
N GLY A 152 2.63 14.72 -8.05
CA GLY A 152 3.61 15.78 -8.25
C GLY A 152 4.48 15.55 -9.50
N PRO A 153 5.44 16.45 -9.76
CA PRO A 153 6.34 16.35 -10.91
C PRO A 153 7.27 15.15 -10.86
N ILE A 154 7.47 14.56 -9.68
CA ILE A 154 8.37 13.41 -9.50
C ILE A 154 7.61 12.11 -9.76
N ARG A 155 8.01 11.37 -10.77
CA ARG A 155 7.49 10.04 -11.07
C ARG A 155 7.80 9.05 -9.95
N SER A 156 6.82 8.23 -9.57
CA SER A 156 6.96 7.19 -8.56
C SER A 156 6.42 5.86 -9.08
N ASP A 157 7.32 4.89 -9.28
CA ASP A 157 6.94 3.55 -9.76
C ASP A 157 5.92 2.88 -8.83
N ARG A 158 5.98 3.16 -7.52
CA ARG A 158 5.02 2.61 -6.55
C ARG A 158 3.62 3.16 -6.76
N VAL A 159 3.49 4.46 -7.05
CA VAL A 159 2.19 5.09 -7.33
C VAL A 159 1.68 4.62 -8.69
N PHE A 160 2.55 4.56 -9.69
CA PHE A 160 2.18 4.06 -11.01
C PHE A 160 1.71 2.61 -10.98
N GLU A 161 2.34 1.76 -10.16
CA GLU A 161 1.88 0.39 -9.97
C GLU A 161 0.49 0.33 -9.32
N ALA A 162 0.24 1.13 -8.27
CA ALA A 162 -1.08 1.21 -7.65
C ALA A 162 -2.16 1.69 -8.65
N LEU A 163 -1.83 2.67 -9.50
CA LEU A 163 -2.73 3.14 -10.55
C LEU A 163 -2.98 2.07 -11.62
N ARG A 164 -1.98 1.25 -12.00
CA ARG A 164 -2.18 0.12 -12.91
C ARG A 164 -3.13 -0.92 -12.30
N GLN A 165 -2.98 -1.23 -11.03
CA GLN A 165 -3.86 -2.16 -10.33
C GLN A 165 -5.29 -1.63 -10.24
N LEU A 166 -5.47 -0.36 -9.89
CA LEU A 166 -6.78 0.32 -9.92
C LEU A 166 -7.43 0.24 -11.30
N ARG A 167 -6.66 0.54 -12.35
CA ARG A 167 -7.15 0.45 -13.75
C ARG A 167 -7.59 -0.97 -14.12
N VAL A 168 -6.83 -1.98 -13.70
CA VAL A 168 -7.19 -3.40 -13.93
C VAL A 168 -8.49 -3.74 -13.21
N ALA A 169 -8.62 -3.36 -11.93
CA ALA A 169 -9.86 -3.57 -11.16
C ALA A 169 -11.06 -2.86 -11.80
N GLY A 170 -10.87 -1.68 -12.37
CA GLY A 170 -11.92 -0.91 -13.06
C GLY A 170 -12.42 -1.54 -14.37
N ARG A 171 -11.75 -2.56 -14.93
CA ARG A 171 -12.16 -3.17 -16.22
C ARG A 171 -13.56 -3.78 -16.16
N ARG A 172 -13.96 -4.36 -15.03
CA ARG A 172 -15.30 -4.96 -14.85
C ARG A 172 -16.41 -3.91 -14.82
N HIS A 173 -16.06 -2.65 -14.51
CA HIS A 173 -16.98 -1.51 -14.44
C HIS A 173 -16.83 -0.56 -15.64
N ARG A 174 -16.29 -1.00 -16.77
CA ARG A 174 -15.99 -0.17 -17.96
C ARG A 174 -17.21 0.51 -18.60
N THR A 175 -18.41 0.05 -18.31
CA THR A 175 -19.66 0.64 -18.79
C THR A 175 -20.03 1.89 -18.00
N ILE A 176 -19.51 2.08 -16.80
CA ILE A 176 -19.78 3.22 -15.94
C ILE A 176 -18.94 4.42 -16.45
N PRO A 177 -19.58 5.56 -16.80
CA PRO A 177 -18.89 6.69 -17.43
C PRO A 177 -17.71 7.23 -16.63
N VAL A 178 -17.85 7.41 -15.31
CA VAL A 178 -16.79 7.94 -14.44
C VAL A 178 -15.60 7.00 -14.33
N VAL A 179 -15.81 5.68 -14.37
CA VAL A 179 -14.72 4.69 -14.37
C VAL A 179 -13.97 4.70 -15.72
N ARG A 180 -14.70 4.86 -16.81
CA ARG A 180 -14.10 4.98 -18.14
C ARG A 180 -13.22 6.22 -18.24
N GLU A 181 -13.68 7.36 -17.71
CA GLU A 181 -12.92 8.60 -17.64
C GLU A 181 -11.66 8.44 -16.80
N LEU A 182 -11.79 7.86 -15.60
CA LEU A 182 -10.65 7.55 -14.73
C LEU A 182 -9.61 6.70 -15.46
N ASN A 183 -10.04 5.60 -16.10
CA ASN A 183 -9.13 4.72 -16.82
C ASN A 183 -8.39 5.45 -17.95
N ALA A 184 -9.09 6.32 -18.69
CA ALA A 184 -8.47 7.14 -19.73
C ALA A 184 -7.45 8.15 -19.17
N ARG A 185 -7.69 8.72 -17.97
CA ARG A 185 -6.71 9.58 -17.28
C ARG A 185 -5.49 8.78 -16.85
N ILE A 186 -5.69 7.61 -16.24
CA ILE A 186 -4.59 6.73 -15.83
C ILE A 186 -3.73 6.35 -17.05
N ASP A 187 -4.35 5.97 -18.17
CA ASP A 187 -3.63 5.60 -19.38
C ASP A 187 -2.73 6.72 -19.90
N ARG A 188 -3.20 7.98 -19.83
CA ARG A 188 -2.39 9.15 -20.22
C ARG A 188 -1.17 9.33 -19.33
N VAL A 189 -1.33 9.16 -18.02
CA VAL A 189 -0.24 9.31 -17.04
C VAL A 189 0.79 8.18 -17.12
N LEU A 190 0.35 6.97 -17.46
CA LEU A 190 1.20 5.78 -17.54
C LEU A 190 1.95 5.66 -18.88
N LYS A 191 1.61 6.46 -19.89
CA LYS A 191 2.37 6.47 -21.16
C LYS A 191 3.81 6.93 -20.89
N PRO A 192 4.80 6.21 -21.43
CA PRO A 192 6.16 6.72 -21.43
C PRO A 192 6.18 8.03 -22.26
N ALA A 193 6.97 8.99 -21.76
CA ALA A 193 7.25 10.22 -22.51
C ALA A 193 8.13 9.89 -23.70
#